data_e04599a67716dedf9e2f781c38192744
#
_entry.id   e04599a67716dedf9e2f781c38192744
#
_cell.length_a   1.000
_cell.length_b   1.000
_cell.length_c   1.000
_cell.angle_alpha   90.00
_cell.angle_beta   90.00
_cell.angle_gamma   90.00
#
_symmetry.space_group_name_H-M   'P 1'
#
loop_
_entity.id
_entity.type
_entity.pdbx_description
1 polymer ?
#
loop_
_entity_poly.entity_id
_entity_poly.type
_entity_poly.pdbx_seq_one_letter_code
_entity_poly.pdbx_strand_id
1 'polypeptide(L)'
;MKKVLIGLVCGVAMSAAAAPKLVLHIDFNTAQFKREVVSDMLHEAARGGYNAILWEIENKVKLDSLPGVPVEEAFTKDEFRGLLKEAEQLGLEPIPLFQTFGHAEYVLSKPAYTNLREQADRYDCYCVSKPEVAELQKKVVAEYLDLFGPKVKWFHLGGDEAHIFATCPVCKARKPMELYSEHLDAVASVLRAKGVRPGIWCDMVMSDKYVADLAKVPRDFIIWHWDYQVGAKNTWTLPWTKQLPKARDLGFDVVFSGSTSSYGDSPYFPEMSLHRANLAYGADLVRRERLAGLCVTSWSVRQNLKQLQRPLVRFAARRLRSPGASAAADWAEVLPTCGVTMSPADFDDFTAWAVVICKYDGRGWRWFKDAVPPPADELDRILAKHGKPDAAVVSNLLAGVRRTLPQAKGVWREAGELQLQLLESCAAIARGERPLPPPHEKVVNHYGREQTPASARNSAAIVLGLAPGKNTKLK
;
A
#
# COMPACT_ATOMS: atom_id res chain seq x y z
N MET A 1 21.58 47.87 52.88
CA MET A 1 20.48 47.53 51.97
C MET A 1 21.01 46.49 50.96
N LYS A 2 20.76 45.21 51.21
CA LYS A 2 21.16 44.11 50.28
C LYS A 2 20.03 43.88 49.29
N LYS A 3 20.27 44.09 48.00
CA LYS A 3 19.32 43.73 46.90
C LYS A 3 19.43 42.23 46.64
N VAL A 4 18.36 41.51 46.87
CA VAL A 4 18.21 40.10 46.47
C VAL A 4 17.71 40.08 45.05
N LEU A 5 18.52 39.54 44.13
CA LEU A 5 18.13 39.29 42.74
C LEU A 5 17.47 37.95 42.72
N ILE A 6 16.15 37.91 42.49
CA ILE A 6 15.41 36.67 42.23
C ILE A 6 15.52 36.36 40.75
N GLY A 7 16.37 35.41 40.41
CA GLY A 7 16.45 34.88 39.03
C GLY A 7 15.25 33.99 38.71
N LEU A 8 14.42 34.46 37.78
CA LEU A 8 13.33 33.66 37.22
C LEU A 8 13.90 32.59 36.30
N VAL A 9 14.00 31.35 36.76
CA VAL A 9 14.35 30.23 35.88
C VAL A 9 13.09 29.85 35.11
N CYS A 10 12.95 30.32 33.88
CA CYS A 10 11.96 29.79 32.92
C CYS A 10 12.34 28.34 32.61
N GLY A 11 11.77 27.40 33.30
CA GLY A 11 11.80 26.00 32.93
C GLY A 11 11.00 25.80 31.65
N VAL A 12 11.68 25.67 30.53
CA VAL A 12 11.08 25.14 29.31
C VAL A 12 10.72 23.70 29.59
N ALA A 13 9.45 23.46 29.88
CA ALA A 13 8.91 22.11 29.94
C ALA A 13 9.08 21.51 28.53
N MET A 14 10.11 20.68 28.34
CA MET A 14 10.19 19.81 27.16
C MET A 14 8.98 18.88 27.23
N SER A 15 7.97 19.19 26.42
CA SER A 15 6.86 18.25 26.18
C SER A 15 7.50 16.93 25.75
N ALA A 16 7.29 15.88 26.52
CA ALA A 16 7.71 14.55 26.10
C ALA A 16 7.05 14.27 24.75
N ALA A 17 7.87 14.13 23.70
CA ALA A 17 7.36 13.82 22.36
C ALA A 17 6.50 12.56 22.47
N ALA A 18 5.26 12.62 21.97
CA ALA A 18 4.37 11.48 21.97
C ALA A 18 5.06 10.29 21.28
N ALA A 19 4.85 9.09 21.80
CA ALA A 19 5.40 7.88 21.18
C ALA A 19 4.93 7.78 19.72
N PRO A 20 5.81 7.36 18.79
CA PRO A 20 5.45 7.28 17.37
C PRO A 20 4.28 6.32 17.16
N LYS A 21 3.34 6.69 16.28
CA LYS A 21 2.27 5.78 15.89
C LYS A 21 2.83 4.60 15.12
N LEU A 22 2.33 3.41 15.43
CA LEU A 22 2.54 2.21 14.62
C LEU A 22 1.23 1.85 13.95
N VAL A 23 1.17 2.08 12.64
CA VAL A 23 -0.05 2.00 11.83
C VAL A 23 0.01 0.78 10.93
N LEU A 24 -1.03 -0.06 10.91
CA LEU A 24 -1.22 -1.06 9.88
C LEU A 24 -2.19 -0.51 8.82
N HIS A 25 -1.80 -0.55 7.57
CA HIS A 25 -2.66 -0.22 6.45
C HIS A 25 -3.43 -1.45 5.99
N ILE A 26 -4.75 -1.32 5.88
CA ILE A 26 -5.64 -2.32 5.29
C ILE A 26 -6.18 -1.75 3.98
N ASP A 27 -5.65 -2.28 2.87
CA ASP A 27 -6.03 -1.89 1.52
C ASP A 27 -7.09 -2.85 0.95
N PHE A 28 -8.27 -2.31 0.68
CA PHE A 28 -9.36 -3.01 0.02
C PHE A 28 -9.39 -2.79 -1.51
N ASN A 29 -8.46 -2.05 -2.06
CA ASN A 29 -8.48 -1.57 -3.44
C ASN A 29 -8.91 -2.65 -4.47
N THR A 30 -8.20 -3.77 -4.52
CA THR A 30 -8.48 -4.83 -5.50
C THR A 30 -9.23 -6.03 -4.92
N ALA A 31 -9.43 -6.10 -3.61
CA ALA A 31 -10.00 -7.26 -2.93
C ALA A 31 -11.12 -6.88 -1.96
N GLN A 32 -12.27 -7.56 -2.05
CA GLN A 32 -13.27 -7.57 -1.01
C GLN A 32 -12.95 -8.71 -0.05
N PHE A 33 -12.47 -8.38 1.14
CA PHE A 33 -12.18 -9.36 2.18
C PHE A 33 -13.45 -9.83 2.89
N LYS A 34 -13.42 -11.07 3.35
CA LYS A 34 -14.43 -11.59 4.28
C LYS A 34 -14.29 -10.86 5.62
N ARG A 35 -15.43 -10.72 6.33
CA ARG A 35 -15.45 -10.01 7.61
C ARG A 35 -14.49 -10.62 8.64
N GLU A 36 -14.46 -11.95 8.76
CA GLU A 36 -13.59 -12.68 9.67
C GLU A 36 -12.10 -12.47 9.37
N VAL A 37 -11.73 -12.26 8.12
CA VAL A 37 -10.36 -11.98 7.72
C VAL A 37 -9.93 -10.58 8.17
N VAL A 38 -10.82 -9.58 8.01
CA VAL A 38 -10.56 -8.23 8.52
C VAL A 38 -10.44 -8.25 10.04
N SER A 39 -11.34 -8.95 10.74
CA SER A 39 -11.28 -9.17 12.19
C SER A 39 -9.93 -9.79 12.59
N ASP A 40 -9.49 -10.85 11.91
CA ASP A 40 -8.18 -11.48 12.15
C ASP A 40 -7.01 -10.49 11.98
N MET A 41 -7.07 -9.60 10.97
CA MET A 41 -6.06 -8.56 10.76
C MET A 41 -6.04 -7.54 11.90
N LEU A 42 -7.20 -7.15 12.44
CA LEU A 42 -7.31 -6.27 13.59
C LEU A 42 -6.69 -6.89 14.86
N HIS A 43 -7.03 -8.15 15.13
CA HIS A 43 -6.45 -8.89 16.24
C HIS A 43 -4.94 -9.08 16.08
N GLU A 44 -4.47 -9.34 14.88
CA GLU A 44 -3.04 -9.45 14.57
C GLU A 44 -2.31 -8.11 14.82
N ALA A 45 -2.90 -7.00 14.38
CA ALA A 45 -2.37 -5.67 14.62
C ALA A 45 -2.28 -5.36 16.14
N ALA A 46 -3.36 -5.63 16.88
CA ALA A 46 -3.40 -5.39 18.32
C ALA A 46 -2.36 -6.24 19.07
N ARG A 47 -2.28 -7.56 18.77
CA ARG A 47 -1.24 -8.44 19.33
C ARG A 47 0.16 -7.97 18.97
N GLY A 48 0.34 -7.47 17.76
CA GLY A 48 1.57 -6.85 17.28
C GLY A 48 1.91 -5.54 18.00
N GLY A 49 0.96 -4.93 18.74
CA GLY A 49 1.11 -3.63 19.41
C GLY A 49 1.00 -2.45 18.48
N TYR A 50 0.35 -2.63 17.35
CA TYR A 50 -0.13 -1.52 16.54
C TYR A 50 -1.15 -0.71 17.37
N ASN A 51 -1.21 0.59 17.12
CA ASN A 51 -2.12 1.50 17.81
C ASN A 51 -3.04 2.28 16.88
N ALA A 52 -2.94 2.04 15.57
CA ALA A 52 -3.84 2.61 14.58
C ALA A 52 -3.97 1.72 13.33
N ILE A 53 -5.09 1.87 12.63
CA ILE A 53 -5.34 1.26 11.32
C ILE A 53 -5.59 2.38 10.30
N LEU A 54 -4.84 2.36 9.19
CA LEU A 54 -5.13 3.14 8.00
C LEU A 54 -6.07 2.33 7.11
N TRP A 55 -7.29 2.85 6.92
CA TRP A 55 -8.36 2.17 6.19
C TRP A 55 -8.53 2.74 4.79
N GLU A 56 -8.11 2.04 3.76
CA GLU A 56 -8.37 2.37 2.36
C GLU A 56 -9.51 1.50 1.83
N ILE A 57 -10.75 1.99 1.99
CA ILE A 57 -11.97 1.19 1.76
C ILE A 57 -12.53 1.29 0.33
N GLU A 58 -12.18 2.32 -0.42
CA GLU A 58 -12.61 2.57 -1.80
C GLU A 58 -14.11 2.27 -2.04
N ASN A 59 -14.39 1.28 -2.90
CA ASN A 59 -15.76 0.87 -3.25
C ASN A 59 -16.23 -0.41 -2.51
N LYS A 60 -15.58 -0.73 -1.39
CA LYS A 60 -15.89 -1.95 -0.62
C LYS A 60 -16.79 -1.71 0.60
N VAL A 61 -17.27 -0.48 0.75
CA VAL A 61 -18.32 -0.10 1.71
C VAL A 61 -19.39 0.69 0.96
N LYS A 62 -20.67 0.45 1.25
CA LYS A 62 -21.81 1.11 0.62
C LYS A 62 -21.98 2.51 1.16
N LEU A 63 -21.39 3.50 0.48
CA LEU A 63 -21.48 4.91 0.79
C LEU A 63 -22.62 5.58 0.02
N ASP A 64 -23.43 6.41 0.69
CA ASP A 64 -24.55 7.13 0.09
C ASP A 64 -24.07 8.29 -0.81
N SER A 65 -22.91 8.87 -0.46
CA SER A 65 -22.28 9.95 -1.25
C SER A 65 -21.71 9.49 -2.60
N LEU A 66 -21.56 8.17 -2.79
CA LEU A 66 -21.02 7.56 -4.02
C LEU A 66 -22.01 6.54 -4.62
N PRO A 67 -23.22 6.93 -5.02
CA PRO A 67 -24.21 6.00 -5.58
C PRO A 67 -23.68 5.31 -6.85
N GLY A 68 -23.90 3.99 -6.94
CA GLY A 68 -23.47 3.17 -8.08
C GLY A 68 -21.96 2.86 -8.12
N VAL A 69 -21.18 3.30 -7.13
CA VAL A 69 -19.74 3.03 -7.02
C VAL A 69 -19.45 1.71 -6.28
N PRO A 70 -20.12 1.39 -5.15
CA PRO A 70 -19.80 0.18 -4.40
C PRO A 70 -20.01 -1.09 -5.23
N VAL A 71 -19.15 -2.10 -4.97
CA VAL A 71 -19.34 -3.44 -5.54
C VAL A 71 -20.52 -4.14 -4.87
N GLU A 72 -21.07 -5.17 -5.51
CA GLU A 72 -22.24 -5.90 -5.01
C GLU A 72 -22.02 -6.47 -3.60
N GLU A 73 -20.87 -7.11 -3.38
CA GLU A 73 -20.47 -7.73 -2.11
C GLU A 73 -19.87 -6.73 -1.09
N ALA A 74 -19.96 -5.41 -1.35
CA ALA A 74 -19.47 -4.40 -0.43
C ALA A 74 -20.19 -4.45 0.92
N PHE A 75 -19.47 -4.22 2.00
CA PHE A 75 -20.04 -4.09 3.33
C PHE A 75 -21.12 -3.01 3.37
N THR A 76 -22.19 -3.27 4.07
CA THR A 76 -23.08 -2.19 4.53
C THR A 76 -22.36 -1.31 5.55
N LYS A 77 -22.83 -0.08 5.76
CA LYS A 77 -22.25 0.79 6.80
C LYS A 77 -22.32 0.16 8.18
N ASP A 78 -23.38 -0.59 8.49
CA ASP A 78 -23.52 -1.22 9.81
C ASP A 78 -22.57 -2.40 10.02
N GLU A 79 -22.38 -3.24 9.00
CA GLU A 79 -21.36 -4.30 9.04
C GLU A 79 -19.96 -3.70 9.24
N PHE A 80 -19.66 -2.62 8.53
CA PHE A 80 -18.36 -1.96 8.66
C PHE A 80 -18.19 -1.24 10.01
N ARG A 81 -19.24 -0.60 10.54
CA ARG A 81 -19.25 -0.06 11.92
C ARG A 81 -18.96 -1.14 12.95
N GLY A 82 -19.44 -2.37 12.73
CA GLY A 82 -19.09 -3.52 13.56
C GLY A 82 -17.58 -3.78 13.62
N LEU A 83 -16.87 -3.70 12.49
CA LEU A 83 -15.41 -3.82 12.42
C LEU A 83 -14.69 -2.64 13.07
N LEU A 84 -15.19 -1.41 12.88
CA LEU A 84 -14.64 -0.21 13.53
C LEU A 84 -14.76 -0.29 15.06
N LYS A 85 -15.91 -0.75 15.57
CA LYS A 85 -16.11 -0.98 17.00
C LYS A 85 -15.17 -2.03 17.56
N GLU A 86 -14.94 -3.12 16.81
CA GLU A 86 -13.97 -4.16 17.17
C GLU A 86 -12.54 -3.59 17.23
N ALA A 87 -12.14 -2.79 16.23
CA ALA A 87 -10.86 -2.10 16.22
C ALA A 87 -10.70 -1.15 17.44
N GLU A 88 -11.74 -0.40 17.78
CA GLU A 88 -11.75 0.47 18.96
C GLU A 88 -11.59 -0.31 20.27
N GLN A 89 -12.28 -1.46 20.41
CA GLN A 89 -12.13 -2.34 21.57
C GLN A 89 -10.73 -2.92 21.71
N LEU A 90 -10.03 -3.09 20.58
CA LEU A 90 -8.63 -3.52 20.54
C LEU A 90 -7.63 -2.36 20.73
N GLY A 91 -8.09 -1.14 20.97
CA GLY A 91 -7.24 0.04 21.16
C GLY A 91 -6.62 0.58 19.85
N LEU A 92 -7.18 0.23 18.70
CA LEU A 92 -6.71 0.65 17.38
C LEU A 92 -7.44 1.93 16.95
N GLU A 93 -6.70 3.04 16.82
CA GLU A 93 -7.25 4.32 16.35
C GLU A 93 -7.59 4.21 14.85
N PRO A 94 -8.78 4.64 14.42
CA PRO A 94 -9.13 4.63 13.02
C PRO A 94 -8.53 5.84 12.29
N ILE A 95 -7.88 5.57 11.15
CA ILE A 95 -7.39 6.59 10.22
C ILE A 95 -8.02 6.28 8.86
N PRO A 96 -9.08 6.99 8.45
CA PRO A 96 -9.67 6.80 7.13
C PRO A 96 -8.72 7.29 6.03
N LEU A 97 -8.74 6.63 4.85
CA LEU A 97 -8.08 7.10 3.64
C LEU A 97 -9.11 7.21 2.51
N PHE A 98 -9.15 8.36 1.86
CA PHE A 98 -9.91 8.62 0.66
C PHE A 98 -9.03 9.29 -0.40
N GLN A 99 -9.00 8.74 -1.61
CA GLN A 99 -8.18 9.24 -2.71
C GLN A 99 -8.82 10.50 -3.36
N THR A 100 -8.11 11.63 -3.30
CA THR A 100 -8.65 12.93 -3.77
C THR A 100 -8.07 13.43 -5.11
N PHE A 101 -7.04 12.77 -5.65
CA PHE A 101 -6.41 13.12 -6.93
C PHE A 101 -6.30 11.93 -7.87
N GLY A 102 -5.25 11.11 -7.69
CA GLY A 102 -5.03 9.86 -8.40
C GLY A 102 -5.83 8.70 -7.82
N HIS A 103 -5.63 7.51 -8.37
CA HIS A 103 -6.27 6.27 -7.93
C HIS A 103 -7.80 6.33 -7.82
N ALA A 104 -8.41 7.16 -8.69
CA ALA A 104 -9.85 7.44 -8.66
C ALA A 104 -10.67 6.49 -9.56
N GLU A 105 -10.07 5.40 -10.05
CA GLU A 105 -10.66 4.51 -11.04
C GLU A 105 -11.98 3.91 -10.57
N TYR A 106 -12.09 3.58 -9.30
CA TYR A 106 -13.30 3.00 -8.73
C TYR A 106 -14.51 3.93 -8.78
N VAL A 107 -14.30 5.27 -8.81
CA VAL A 107 -15.34 6.29 -8.98
C VAL A 107 -15.46 6.70 -10.44
N LEU A 108 -14.35 7.17 -11.04
CA LEU A 108 -14.36 7.81 -12.35
C LEU A 108 -14.61 6.86 -13.53
N SER A 109 -14.51 5.55 -13.34
CA SER A 109 -14.95 4.57 -14.33
C SER A 109 -16.46 4.50 -14.49
N LYS A 110 -17.23 5.00 -13.51
CA LYS A 110 -18.70 4.93 -13.53
C LYS A 110 -19.29 6.05 -14.41
N PRO A 111 -20.35 5.76 -15.20
CA PRO A 111 -20.94 6.74 -16.12
C PRO A 111 -21.36 8.06 -15.46
N ALA A 112 -21.88 8.01 -14.23
CA ALA A 112 -22.33 9.19 -13.49
C ALA A 112 -21.22 10.18 -13.11
N TYR A 113 -19.92 9.77 -13.18
CA TYR A 113 -18.78 10.57 -12.73
C TYR A 113 -17.81 10.94 -13.85
N THR A 114 -18.15 10.67 -15.10
CA THR A 114 -17.27 10.91 -16.26
C THR A 114 -16.91 12.38 -16.46
N ASN A 115 -17.83 13.28 -16.07
CA ASN A 115 -17.63 14.72 -16.12
C ASN A 115 -16.57 15.22 -15.11
N LEU A 116 -16.18 14.41 -14.12
CA LEU A 116 -15.20 14.78 -13.09
C LEU A 116 -13.77 14.44 -13.46
N ARG A 117 -13.55 13.77 -14.60
CA ARG A 117 -12.23 13.32 -15.06
C ARG A 117 -11.35 14.49 -15.49
N GLU A 118 -10.03 14.33 -15.27
CA GLU A 118 -9.01 15.25 -15.77
C GLU A 118 -8.87 15.15 -17.31
N GLN A 119 -8.94 13.95 -17.86
CA GLN A 119 -8.99 13.67 -19.30
C GLN A 119 -10.19 12.77 -19.60
N ALA A 120 -10.89 13.05 -20.69
CA ALA A 120 -12.15 12.38 -21.02
C ALA A 120 -12.00 10.85 -21.22
N ASP A 121 -10.85 10.42 -21.77
CA ASP A 121 -10.52 9.03 -22.07
C ASP A 121 -9.78 8.30 -20.93
N ARG A 122 -9.56 8.99 -19.79
CA ARG A 122 -8.90 8.43 -18.60
C ARG A 122 -9.75 8.61 -17.36
N TYR A 123 -9.73 7.61 -16.49
CA TYR A 123 -10.53 7.61 -15.26
C TYR A 123 -9.71 7.40 -13.98
N ASP A 124 -8.41 7.66 -14.03
CA ASP A 124 -7.47 7.52 -12.90
C ASP A 124 -7.24 8.81 -12.11
N CYS A 125 -7.71 9.98 -12.60
CA CYS A 125 -7.44 11.25 -11.95
C CYS A 125 -8.64 12.23 -12.05
N TYR A 126 -8.96 12.87 -10.93
CA TYR A 126 -9.93 13.96 -10.88
C TYR A 126 -9.41 15.25 -11.50
N CYS A 127 -10.29 16.03 -12.11
CA CYS A 127 -10.01 17.40 -12.53
C CYS A 127 -10.34 18.40 -11.42
N VAL A 128 -9.34 18.82 -10.67
CA VAL A 128 -9.54 19.69 -9.51
C VAL A 128 -9.94 21.12 -9.83
N SER A 129 -9.89 21.53 -11.11
CA SER A 129 -10.44 22.81 -11.56
C SER A 129 -11.97 22.80 -11.71
N LYS A 130 -12.61 21.65 -11.56
CA LYS A 130 -14.07 21.51 -11.57
C LYS A 130 -14.59 21.62 -10.13
N PRO A 131 -15.42 22.63 -9.82
CA PRO A 131 -15.94 22.83 -8.46
C PRO A 131 -16.69 21.60 -7.92
N GLU A 132 -17.35 20.85 -8.81
CA GLU A 132 -18.12 19.65 -8.49
C GLU A 132 -17.24 18.55 -7.89
N VAL A 133 -15.96 18.52 -8.22
CA VAL A 133 -14.99 17.55 -7.64
C VAL A 133 -14.80 17.84 -6.16
N ALA A 134 -14.51 19.08 -5.79
CA ALA A 134 -14.33 19.46 -4.39
C ALA A 134 -15.63 19.26 -3.59
N GLU A 135 -16.80 19.60 -4.16
CA GLU A 135 -18.09 19.41 -3.50
C GLU A 135 -18.44 17.94 -3.28
N LEU A 136 -18.16 17.06 -4.27
CA LEU A 136 -18.32 15.62 -4.09
C LEU A 136 -17.41 15.12 -2.98
N GLN A 137 -16.13 15.48 -3.04
CA GLN A 137 -15.12 14.98 -2.10
C GLN A 137 -15.39 15.44 -0.66
N LYS A 138 -15.84 16.68 -0.46
CA LYS A 138 -16.30 17.17 0.86
C LYS A 138 -17.46 16.33 1.41
N LYS A 139 -18.42 15.96 0.57
CA LYS A 139 -19.55 15.09 0.97
C LYS A 139 -19.04 13.69 1.36
N VAL A 140 -18.14 13.12 0.57
CA VAL A 140 -17.53 11.82 0.87
C VAL A 140 -16.76 11.87 2.19
N VAL A 141 -15.90 12.87 2.37
CA VAL A 141 -15.12 13.04 3.61
C VAL A 141 -16.03 13.21 4.82
N ALA A 142 -17.13 13.97 4.69
CA ALA A 142 -18.10 14.12 5.77
C ALA A 142 -18.79 12.79 6.11
N GLU A 143 -19.18 11.99 5.11
CA GLU A 143 -19.75 10.65 5.33
C GLU A 143 -18.74 9.68 5.95
N TYR A 144 -17.45 9.73 5.55
CA TYR A 144 -16.41 8.96 6.23
C TYR A 144 -16.29 9.34 7.72
N LEU A 145 -16.31 10.64 8.05
CA LEU A 145 -16.25 11.07 9.44
C LEU A 145 -17.46 10.58 10.26
N ASP A 146 -18.65 10.56 9.67
CA ASP A 146 -19.85 9.97 10.29
C ASP A 146 -19.70 8.45 10.47
N LEU A 147 -19.24 7.75 9.44
CA LEU A 147 -19.07 6.30 9.45
C LEU A 147 -18.03 5.85 10.49
N PHE A 148 -16.85 6.51 10.51
CA PHE A 148 -15.73 6.16 11.38
C PHE A 148 -15.86 6.70 12.81
N GLY A 149 -16.71 7.71 13.02
CA GLY A 149 -17.05 8.26 14.33
C GLY A 149 -16.01 9.20 14.93
N PRO A 150 -16.21 9.63 16.20
CA PRO A 150 -15.47 10.72 16.82
C PRO A 150 -14.03 10.37 17.25
N LYS A 151 -13.62 9.13 17.13
CA LYS A 151 -12.25 8.70 17.46
C LYS A 151 -11.22 9.03 16.37
N VAL A 152 -11.66 9.42 15.18
CA VAL A 152 -10.79 9.86 14.10
C VAL A 152 -10.02 11.11 14.51
N LYS A 153 -8.68 11.02 14.53
CA LYS A 153 -7.77 12.15 14.81
C LYS A 153 -6.98 12.55 13.56
N TRP A 154 -6.68 11.58 12.71
CA TRP A 154 -6.01 11.76 11.44
C TRP A 154 -6.88 11.22 10.33
N PHE A 155 -6.84 11.87 9.18
CA PHE A 155 -7.54 11.44 7.97
C PHE A 155 -6.61 11.61 6.77
N HIS A 156 -6.40 10.56 6.01
CA HIS A 156 -5.51 10.56 4.86
C HIS A 156 -6.28 10.89 3.57
N LEU A 157 -5.88 11.96 2.88
CA LEU A 157 -6.52 12.43 1.65
C LEU A 157 -5.89 11.85 0.36
N GLY A 158 -5.06 10.81 0.47
CA GLY A 158 -4.39 10.19 -0.67
C GLY A 158 -3.41 11.14 -1.34
N GLY A 159 -3.62 11.37 -2.63
CA GLY A 159 -2.90 12.40 -3.39
C GLY A 159 -1.63 11.93 -4.06
N ASP A 160 -1.40 10.61 -4.14
CA ASP A 160 -0.27 9.99 -4.81
C ASP A 160 -0.54 9.71 -6.28
N GLU A 161 0.56 9.50 -7.02
CA GLU A 161 0.62 9.00 -8.40
C GLU A 161 -0.42 9.61 -9.38
N ALA A 162 -0.81 10.86 -9.16
CA ALA A 162 -1.72 11.58 -10.06
C ALA A 162 -1.01 11.93 -11.40
N HIS A 163 -0.68 10.91 -12.19
CA HIS A 163 0.21 11.02 -13.35
C HIS A 163 -0.28 11.97 -14.45
N ILE A 164 -1.59 12.17 -14.56
CA ILE A 164 -2.20 13.08 -15.54
C ILE A 164 -2.74 14.37 -14.91
N PHE A 165 -2.39 14.63 -13.63
CA PHE A 165 -2.78 15.84 -12.92
C PHE A 165 -2.34 17.10 -13.64
N ALA A 166 -3.19 18.10 -13.69
CA ALA A 166 -2.97 19.41 -14.32
C ALA A 166 -2.67 19.33 -15.83
N THR A 167 -3.27 18.38 -16.56
CA THR A 167 -3.06 18.22 -18.00
C THR A 167 -4.22 18.68 -18.88
N CYS A 168 -5.42 18.86 -18.35
CA CYS A 168 -6.54 19.40 -19.12
C CYS A 168 -6.33 20.89 -19.47
N PRO A 169 -7.04 21.44 -20.48
CA PRO A 169 -6.83 22.83 -20.92
C PRO A 169 -6.99 23.86 -19.80
N VAL A 170 -7.92 23.65 -18.86
CA VAL A 170 -8.16 24.57 -17.73
C VAL A 170 -7.05 24.48 -16.71
N CYS A 171 -6.66 23.26 -16.30
CA CYS A 171 -5.62 23.06 -15.30
C CYS A 171 -4.24 23.48 -15.79
N LYS A 172 -3.92 23.30 -17.09
CA LYS A 172 -2.63 23.71 -17.69
C LYS A 172 -2.36 25.22 -17.62
N ALA A 173 -3.41 26.03 -17.51
CA ALA A 173 -3.27 27.49 -17.40
C ALA A 173 -2.82 27.94 -16.01
N ARG A 174 -2.70 27.01 -15.06
CA ARG A 174 -2.36 27.28 -13.67
C ARG A 174 -1.10 26.53 -13.23
N LYS A 175 -0.47 26.98 -12.16
CA LYS A 175 0.65 26.27 -11.56
C LYS A 175 0.15 25.01 -10.83
N PRO A 176 0.69 23.82 -11.13
CA PRO A 176 0.18 22.56 -10.58
C PRO A 176 0.15 22.54 -9.04
N MET A 177 1.18 23.04 -8.36
CA MET A 177 1.23 23.01 -6.90
C MET A 177 0.31 24.02 -6.21
N GLU A 178 -0.08 25.09 -6.91
CA GLU A 178 -1.14 25.99 -6.43
C GLU A 178 -2.49 25.29 -6.50
N LEU A 179 -2.81 24.68 -7.65
CA LEU A 179 -4.02 23.85 -7.80
C LEU A 179 -4.09 22.73 -6.77
N TYR A 180 -2.96 22.03 -6.57
CA TYR A 180 -2.87 20.91 -5.62
C TYR A 180 -3.17 21.36 -4.19
N SER A 181 -2.49 22.42 -3.74
CA SER A 181 -2.64 22.95 -2.38
C SER A 181 -4.01 23.58 -2.12
N GLU A 182 -4.57 24.33 -3.07
CA GLU A 182 -5.89 24.92 -2.95
C GLU A 182 -6.98 23.84 -2.85
N HIS A 183 -6.88 22.78 -3.67
CA HIS A 183 -7.83 21.69 -3.63
C HIS A 183 -7.75 20.91 -2.30
N LEU A 184 -6.53 20.59 -1.83
CA LEU A 184 -6.34 19.97 -0.52
C LEU A 184 -6.94 20.83 0.60
N ASP A 185 -6.67 22.13 0.56
CA ASP A 185 -7.17 23.08 1.57
C ASP A 185 -8.69 23.11 1.60
N ALA A 186 -9.32 23.13 0.42
CA ALA A 186 -10.77 23.11 0.26
C ALA A 186 -11.39 21.83 0.82
N VAL A 187 -10.81 20.64 0.56
CA VAL A 187 -11.33 19.37 1.07
C VAL A 187 -11.03 19.23 2.57
N ALA A 188 -9.81 19.60 3.02
CA ALA A 188 -9.42 19.52 4.41
C ALA A 188 -10.21 20.46 5.33
N SER A 189 -10.91 21.46 4.80
CA SER A 189 -11.78 22.34 5.60
C SER A 189 -12.82 21.56 6.41
N VAL A 190 -13.35 20.46 5.84
CA VAL A 190 -14.30 19.56 6.52
C VAL A 190 -13.65 18.86 7.71
N LEU A 191 -12.41 18.43 7.57
CA LEU A 191 -11.62 17.78 8.61
C LEU A 191 -11.31 18.75 9.76
N ARG A 192 -10.82 19.95 9.41
CA ARG A 192 -10.49 20.98 10.39
C ARG A 192 -11.68 21.42 11.22
N ALA A 193 -12.87 21.52 10.61
CA ALA A 193 -14.10 21.83 11.33
C ALA A 193 -14.45 20.78 12.43
N LYS A 194 -13.85 19.59 12.35
CA LYS A 194 -14.00 18.50 13.33
C LYS A 194 -12.74 18.26 14.18
N GLY A 195 -11.74 19.11 14.05
CA GLY A 195 -10.45 18.96 14.76
C GLY A 195 -9.62 17.76 14.30
N VAL A 196 -9.84 17.27 13.07
CA VAL A 196 -9.13 16.15 12.46
C VAL A 196 -8.00 16.66 11.60
N ARG A 197 -6.79 16.12 11.78
CA ARG A 197 -5.62 16.50 10.99
C ARG A 197 -5.59 15.77 9.66
N PRO A 198 -5.41 16.49 8.53
CA PRO A 198 -5.26 15.89 7.22
C PRO A 198 -3.87 15.26 7.04
N GLY A 199 -3.78 14.22 6.22
CA GLY A 199 -2.53 13.60 5.76
C GLY A 199 -2.54 13.39 4.27
N ILE A 200 -1.36 13.32 3.65
CA ILE A 200 -1.18 13.04 2.21
C ILE A 200 0.05 12.17 1.98
N TRP A 201 0.04 11.43 0.87
CA TRP A 201 1.24 10.77 0.37
C TRP A 201 2.26 11.79 -0.14
N CYS A 202 3.53 11.44 -0.08
CA CYS A 202 4.64 12.39 -0.27
C CYS A 202 5.03 12.65 -1.73
N ASP A 203 4.81 11.71 -2.64
CA ASP A 203 5.43 11.71 -3.97
C ASP A 203 5.08 12.93 -4.83
N MET A 204 3.82 13.38 -4.81
CA MET A 204 3.42 14.56 -5.58
C MET A 204 4.08 15.84 -5.05
N VAL A 205 4.25 15.98 -3.73
CA VAL A 205 4.76 17.21 -3.11
C VAL A 205 6.26 17.21 -2.87
N MET A 206 6.88 16.00 -2.81
CA MET A 206 8.31 15.83 -2.54
C MET A 206 9.09 15.33 -3.77
N SER A 207 8.46 15.15 -4.93
CA SER A 207 9.21 14.87 -6.17
C SER A 207 10.15 16.00 -6.53
N ASP A 208 11.23 15.69 -7.26
CA ASP A 208 12.19 16.70 -7.74
C ASP A 208 11.50 17.83 -8.51
N LYS A 209 10.40 17.53 -9.19
CA LYS A 209 9.59 18.48 -9.94
C LYS A 209 8.90 19.53 -9.06
N TYR A 210 8.43 19.12 -7.86
CA TYR A 210 7.51 19.93 -7.06
C TYR A 210 8.04 20.29 -5.67
N VAL A 211 9.13 19.70 -5.23
CA VAL A 211 9.67 19.91 -3.86
C VAL A 211 10.03 21.36 -3.55
N ALA A 212 10.31 22.19 -4.57
CA ALA A 212 10.53 23.62 -4.39
C ALA A 212 9.31 24.33 -3.80
N ASP A 213 8.11 23.84 -4.16
CA ASP A 213 6.82 24.38 -3.75
C ASP A 213 6.20 23.67 -2.52
N LEU A 214 6.91 22.72 -1.89
CA LEU A 214 6.42 22.00 -0.69
C LEU A 214 5.96 22.98 0.42
N ALA A 215 6.57 24.16 0.48
CA ALA A 215 6.16 25.22 1.41
C ALA A 215 4.73 25.75 1.19
N LYS A 216 4.10 25.52 0.05
CA LYS A 216 2.71 25.90 -0.24
C LYS A 216 1.69 24.97 0.40
N VAL A 217 2.07 23.73 0.74
CA VAL A 217 1.20 22.80 1.46
C VAL A 217 0.97 23.32 2.88
N PRO A 218 -0.30 23.37 3.38
CA PRO A 218 -0.58 23.83 4.74
C PRO A 218 0.14 22.99 5.80
N ARG A 219 0.64 23.63 6.86
CA ARG A 219 1.50 22.98 7.87
C ARG A 219 0.81 22.02 8.81
N ASP A 220 -0.50 22.02 8.86
CA ASP A 220 -1.29 21.05 9.61
C ASP A 220 -1.36 19.66 8.94
N PHE A 221 -0.95 19.57 7.68
CA PHE A 221 -0.86 18.28 6.99
C PHE A 221 0.25 17.40 7.52
N ILE A 222 -0.03 16.11 7.62
CA ILE A 222 0.95 15.06 7.91
C ILE A 222 1.44 14.51 6.57
N ILE A 223 2.74 14.47 6.36
CA ILE A 223 3.34 13.87 5.16
C ILE A 223 3.57 12.38 5.41
N TRP A 224 2.91 11.52 4.62
CA TRP A 224 3.11 10.08 4.65
C TRP A 224 4.15 9.72 3.59
N HIS A 225 5.38 9.54 4.05
CA HIS A 225 6.54 9.31 3.21
C HIS A 225 6.69 7.83 2.88
N TRP A 226 6.36 7.44 1.65
CA TRP A 226 6.48 6.07 1.22
C TRP A 226 7.73 5.84 0.36
N ASP A 227 8.43 4.73 0.64
CA ASP A 227 9.49 4.18 -0.20
C ASP A 227 9.64 2.69 0.15
N TYR A 228 9.32 1.82 -0.79
CA TYR A 228 9.30 0.37 -0.57
C TYR A 228 10.60 -0.32 -0.99
N GLN A 229 11.57 0.45 -1.52
CA GLN A 229 12.84 -0.06 -2.02
C GLN A 229 14.00 0.27 -1.10
N VAL A 230 13.92 1.37 -0.35
CA VAL A 230 15.00 1.83 0.52
C VAL A 230 15.31 0.80 1.62
N GLY A 231 16.59 0.65 1.92
CA GLY A 231 17.07 -0.31 2.93
C GLY A 231 17.43 -1.69 2.37
N ALA A 232 16.93 -2.07 1.20
CA ALA A 232 17.31 -3.31 0.54
C ALA A 232 18.61 -3.16 -0.29
N LYS A 233 19.30 -4.26 -0.45
CA LYS A 233 20.52 -4.29 -1.30
C LYS A 233 20.14 -4.22 -2.77
N ASN A 234 20.96 -3.52 -3.56
CA ASN A 234 20.82 -3.40 -5.01
C ASN A 234 19.49 -2.77 -5.49
N THR A 235 18.87 -1.94 -4.65
CA THR A 235 17.67 -1.20 -5.00
C THR A 235 17.98 0.28 -5.19
N TRP A 236 17.12 0.98 -5.93
CA TRP A 236 17.18 2.43 -6.07
C TRP A 236 16.40 3.09 -4.94
N THR A 237 16.82 4.30 -4.59
CA THR A 237 16.07 5.18 -3.68
C THR A 237 15.16 6.07 -4.53
N LEU A 238 13.90 6.16 -4.14
CA LEU A 238 12.95 7.04 -4.82
C LEU A 238 13.34 8.53 -4.65
N PRO A 239 13.09 9.40 -5.64
CA PRO A 239 13.52 10.79 -5.61
C PRO A 239 13.11 11.53 -4.33
N TRP A 240 11.88 11.32 -3.88
CA TRP A 240 11.35 11.98 -2.68
C TRP A 240 11.97 11.51 -1.37
N THR A 241 12.64 10.36 -1.33
CA THR A 241 13.32 9.89 -0.11
C THR A 241 14.45 10.85 0.32
N LYS A 242 15.13 11.47 -0.63
CA LYS A 242 16.17 12.47 -0.37
C LYS A 242 15.62 13.78 0.18
N GLN A 243 14.32 14.02 0.04
CA GLN A 243 13.66 15.26 0.41
C GLN A 243 13.07 15.24 1.84
N LEU A 244 13.22 14.13 2.56
CA LEU A 244 12.73 13.99 3.93
C LEU A 244 13.25 15.11 4.87
N PRO A 245 14.54 15.47 4.87
CA PRO A 245 15.04 16.56 5.70
C PRO A 245 14.30 17.87 5.43
N LYS A 246 14.05 18.22 4.16
CA LYS A 246 13.34 19.44 3.79
C LYS A 246 11.91 19.48 4.34
N ALA A 247 11.17 18.37 4.31
CA ALA A 247 9.83 18.31 4.89
C ALA A 247 9.87 18.59 6.41
N ARG A 248 10.85 18.01 7.11
CA ARG A 248 11.06 18.23 8.55
C ARG A 248 11.49 19.66 8.87
N ASP A 249 12.44 20.21 8.13
CA ASP A 249 12.92 21.60 8.30
C ASP A 249 11.79 22.62 8.10
N LEU A 250 10.82 22.29 7.24
CA LEU A 250 9.60 23.06 7.06
C LEU A 250 8.57 22.85 8.19
N GLY A 251 8.82 21.96 9.16
CA GLY A 251 7.98 21.71 10.32
C GLY A 251 6.81 20.76 10.09
N PHE A 252 6.84 19.93 9.04
CA PHE A 252 5.84 18.87 8.85
C PHE A 252 6.09 17.71 9.80
N ASP A 253 5.02 17.17 10.37
CA ASP A 253 5.04 15.82 10.90
C ASP A 253 5.12 14.81 9.75
N VAL A 254 5.99 13.81 9.89
CA VAL A 254 6.20 12.78 8.87
C VAL A 254 5.94 11.40 9.44
N VAL A 255 5.20 10.58 8.71
CA VAL A 255 5.04 9.14 8.93
C VAL A 255 5.82 8.41 7.85
N PHE A 256 6.78 7.55 8.21
CA PHE A 256 7.41 6.68 7.22
C PHE A 256 6.49 5.50 6.90
N SER A 257 6.32 5.21 5.62
CA SER A 257 5.46 4.13 5.12
C SER A 257 6.30 3.12 4.35
N GLY A 258 6.62 2.01 5.03
CA GLY A 258 7.20 0.82 4.43
C GLY A 258 6.10 -0.19 4.06
N SER A 259 6.42 -1.26 3.33
CA SER A 259 5.39 -2.18 2.86
C SER A 259 5.64 -3.64 3.22
N THR A 260 4.55 -4.39 3.32
CA THR A 260 4.55 -5.86 3.38
C THR A 260 4.26 -6.49 2.03
N SER A 261 3.78 -5.71 1.07
CA SER A 261 3.46 -6.13 -0.27
C SER A 261 3.49 -4.93 -1.21
N SER A 262 4.07 -5.09 -2.38
CA SER A 262 4.18 -4.04 -3.38
C SER A 262 3.98 -4.57 -4.79
N TYR A 263 3.98 -3.65 -5.74
CA TYR A 263 3.76 -3.95 -7.16
C TYR A 263 4.80 -4.93 -7.76
N GLY A 264 6.00 -5.07 -7.17
CA GLY A 264 7.07 -5.96 -7.63
C GLY A 264 6.93 -7.42 -7.21
N ASP A 265 6.04 -7.73 -6.29
CA ASP A 265 5.93 -9.05 -5.70
C ASP A 265 5.35 -10.11 -6.62
N SER A 266 5.57 -11.38 -6.27
CA SER A 266 4.80 -12.49 -6.81
C SER A 266 3.33 -12.39 -6.42
N PRO A 267 2.40 -12.88 -7.25
CA PRO A 267 0.99 -12.95 -6.86
C PRO A 267 0.73 -13.88 -5.66
N TYR A 268 1.67 -14.76 -5.32
CA TYR A 268 1.51 -15.73 -4.24
C TYR A 268 2.30 -15.41 -2.98
N PHE A 269 3.45 -14.70 -3.11
CA PHE A 269 4.24 -14.28 -1.97
C PHE A 269 4.70 -12.82 -2.08
N PRO A 270 4.75 -12.08 -0.95
CA PRO A 270 5.58 -10.89 -0.87
C PRO A 270 7.07 -11.26 -1.01
N GLU A 271 7.87 -10.36 -1.55
CA GLU A 271 9.33 -10.46 -1.54
C GLU A 271 9.84 -10.23 -0.10
N MET A 272 9.92 -11.30 0.68
CA MET A 272 10.18 -11.22 2.13
C MET A 272 11.48 -10.51 2.47
N SER A 273 12.54 -10.74 1.71
CA SER A 273 13.85 -10.14 1.96
C SER A 273 13.86 -8.63 1.72
N LEU A 274 13.21 -8.19 0.65
CA LEU A 274 13.03 -6.78 0.29
C LEU A 274 12.23 -6.03 1.37
N HIS A 275 11.03 -6.53 1.66
CA HIS A 275 10.14 -5.88 2.60
C HIS A 275 10.68 -5.90 4.03
N ARG A 276 11.35 -6.98 4.44
CA ARG A 276 12.05 -7.06 5.73
C ARG A 276 13.13 -5.97 5.84
N ALA A 277 13.96 -5.80 4.82
CA ALA A 277 15.00 -4.78 4.81
C ALA A 277 14.39 -3.35 4.85
N ASN A 278 13.34 -3.12 4.07
CA ASN A 278 12.63 -1.86 4.03
C ASN A 278 11.98 -1.51 5.38
N LEU A 279 11.28 -2.44 6.01
CA LEU A 279 10.63 -2.24 7.30
C LEU A 279 11.66 -2.06 8.44
N ALA A 280 12.81 -2.74 8.38
CA ALA A 280 13.91 -2.52 9.32
C ALA A 280 14.46 -1.10 9.19
N TYR A 281 14.75 -0.66 7.96
CA TYR A 281 15.19 0.71 7.68
C TYR A 281 14.18 1.74 8.19
N GLY A 282 12.88 1.56 7.89
CA GLY A 282 11.82 2.45 8.32
C GLY A 282 11.71 2.56 9.83
N ALA A 283 11.74 1.45 10.54
CA ALA A 283 11.71 1.45 12.02
C ALA A 283 12.92 2.18 12.62
N ASP A 284 14.13 1.98 12.06
CA ASP A 284 15.33 2.66 12.50
C ASP A 284 15.27 4.16 12.18
N LEU A 285 14.76 4.53 11.01
CA LEU A 285 14.56 5.92 10.59
C LEU A 285 13.58 6.64 11.54
N VAL A 286 12.43 6.03 11.83
CA VAL A 286 11.42 6.62 12.73
C VAL A 286 12.02 6.94 14.10
N ARG A 287 12.82 6.04 14.66
CA ARG A 287 13.50 6.26 15.95
C ARG A 287 14.56 7.34 15.87
N ARG A 288 15.47 7.23 14.90
CA ARG A 288 16.61 8.15 14.73
C ARG A 288 16.15 9.58 14.48
N GLU A 289 15.17 9.74 13.61
CA GLU A 289 14.66 11.02 13.18
C GLU A 289 13.46 11.52 13.99
N ARG A 290 12.99 10.73 14.96
CA ARG A 290 11.80 11.04 15.78
C ARG A 290 10.58 11.40 14.92
N LEU A 291 10.31 10.58 13.89
CA LEU A 291 9.15 10.77 13.04
C LEU A 291 7.85 10.49 13.81
N ALA A 292 6.73 11.01 13.29
CA ALA A 292 5.41 10.87 13.91
C ALA A 292 4.90 9.42 13.94
N GLY A 293 5.40 8.55 13.05
CA GLY A 293 5.01 7.14 13.05
C GLY A 293 5.69 6.30 11.96
N LEU A 294 5.44 4.98 12.08
CA LEU A 294 5.69 3.97 11.07
C LEU A 294 4.35 3.43 10.59
N CYS A 295 4.07 3.58 9.31
CA CYS A 295 2.98 2.89 8.64
C CYS A 295 3.52 1.65 7.91
N VAL A 296 2.86 0.52 8.13
CA VAL A 296 3.15 -0.74 7.45
C VAL A 296 2.05 -0.94 6.42
N THR A 297 2.34 -0.58 5.16
CA THR A 297 1.36 -0.70 4.08
C THR A 297 1.24 -2.14 3.61
N SER A 298 0.02 -2.56 3.31
CA SER A 298 -0.28 -3.92 2.85
C SER A 298 -1.11 -3.88 1.57
N TRP A 299 -0.47 -3.41 0.48
CA TRP A 299 -1.14 -3.24 -0.80
C TRP A 299 -1.72 -4.54 -1.32
N SER A 300 -2.94 -4.47 -1.85
CA SER A 300 -3.63 -5.63 -2.43
C SER A 300 -3.37 -5.80 -3.93
N VAL A 301 -2.56 -4.94 -4.52
CA VAL A 301 -2.27 -4.90 -5.97
C VAL A 301 -1.66 -6.19 -6.54
N ARG A 302 -1.09 -7.06 -5.71
CA ARG A 302 -0.53 -8.36 -6.09
C ARG A 302 -1.38 -9.54 -5.64
N GLN A 303 -2.50 -9.29 -5.01
CA GLN A 303 -3.46 -10.32 -4.58
C GLN A 303 -2.92 -11.32 -3.54
N ASN A 304 -1.63 -11.24 -3.12
CA ASN A 304 -1.12 -12.20 -2.14
C ASN A 304 -1.86 -12.10 -0.80
N LEU A 305 -2.06 -13.27 -0.18
CA LEU A 305 -2.88 -13.39 1.03
C LEU A 305 -2.30 -12.60 2.20
N LYS A 306 -3.16 -11.95 2.98
CA LYS A 306 -2.75 -11.16 4.15
C LYS A 306 -2.11 -12.01 5.24
N GLN A 307 -2.54 -13.26 5.41
CA GLN A 307 -1.90 -14.19 6.34
C GLN A 307 -0.45 -14.51 5.96
N LEU A 308 -0.08 -14.47 4.67
CA LEU A 308 1.31 -14.63 4.23
C LEU A 308 2.16 -13.38 4.48
N GLN A 309 1.54 -12.23 4.76
CA GLN A 309 2.23 -11.00 5.14
C GLN A 309 2.50 -10.89 6.66
N ARG A 310 1.88 -11.75 7.49
CA ARG A 310 2.00 -11.72 8.95
C ARG A 310 3.44 -11.67 9.48
N PRO A 311 4.41 -12.41 8.94
CA PRO A 311 5.80 -12.31 9.40
C PRO A 311 6.35 -10.89 9.31
N LEU A 312 6.05 -10.18 8.22
CA LEU A 312 6.49 -8.79 8.01
C LEU A 312 5.77 -7.82 8.95
N VAL A 313 4.45 -8.01 9.17
CA VAL A 313 3.66 -7.20 10.11
C VAL A 313 4.24 -7.32 11.53
N ARG A 314 4.49 -8.55 12.01
CA ARG A 314 5.08 -8.79 13.34
C ARG A 314 6.52 -8.28 13.44
N PHE A 315 7.28 -8.47 12.39
CA PHE A 315 8.67 -8.01 12.33
C PHE A 315 8.77 -6.48 12.44
N ALA A 316 7.97 -5.73 11.67
CA ALA A 316 7.96 -4.27 11.72
C ALA A 316 7.67 -3.74 13.13
N ALA A 317 6.65 -4.30 13.77
CA ALA A 317 6.26 -3.94 15.13
C ALA A 317 7.37 -4.23 16.15
N ARG A 318 7.99 -5.41 16.03
CA ARG A 318 9.11 -5.80 16.88
C ARG A 318 10.31 -4.87 16.68
N ARG A 319 10.69 -4.59 15.42
CA ARG A 319 11.80 -3.69 15.09
C ARG A 319 11.62 -2.28 15.66
N LEU A 320 10.41 -1.74 15.59
CA LEU A 320 10.16 -0.39 16.13
C LEU A 320 10.33 -0.34 17.65
N ARG A 321 9.97 -1.42 18.37
CA ARG A 321 9.96 -1.47 19.84
C ARG A 321 11.23 -2.02 20.47
N SER A 322 12.03 -2.79 19.74
CA SER A 322 13.22 -3.49 20.27
C SER A 322 14.51 -2.92 19.69
N PRO A 323 14.97 -1.74 20.13
CA PRO A 323 16.12 -1.07 19.51
C PRO A 323 17.47 -1.78 19.69
N GLY A 324 17.55 -2.73 20.60
CA GLY A 324 18.82 -3.43 20.90
C GLY A 324 19.06 -4.72 20.11
N ALA A 325 18.03 -5.29 19.48
CA ALA A 325 18.17 -6.54 18.73
C ALA A 325 18.62 -6.29 17.28
N SER A 326 19.29 -7.26 16.67
CA SER A 326 19.57 -7.22 15.24
C SER A 326 18.31 -7.57 14.43
N ALA A 327 18.21 -7.06 13.20
CA ALA A 327 17.10 -7.42 12.31
C ALA A 327 17.02 -8.92 12.03
N ALA A 328 18.17 -9.61 11.98
CA ALA A 328 18.23 -11.06 11.81
C ALA A 328 17.69 -11.82 13.03
N ALA A 329 18.01 -11.37 14.24
CA ALA A 329 17.49 -11.96 15.48
C ALA A 329 15.97 -11.76 15.58
N ASP A 330 15.48 -10.56 15.33
CA ASP A 330 14.02 -10.27 15.31
C ASP A 330 13.30 -11.15 14.29
N TRP A 331 13.89 -11.36 13.11
CA TRP A 331 13.30 -12.21 12.08
C TRP A 331 13.21 -13.67 12.51
N ALA A 332 14.29 -14.21 13.04
CA ALA A 332 14.35 -15.60 13.53
C ALA A 332 13.31 -15.88 14.65
N GLU A 333 13.07 -14.90 15.51
CA GLU A 333 12.05 -15.02 16.56
C GLU A 333 10.62 -14.88 16.05
N VAL A 334 10.38 -14.11 14.99
CA VAL A 334 9.05 -13.88 14.44
C VAL A 334 8.54 -15.07 13.63
N LEU A 335 9.37 -15.71 12.81
CA LEU A 335 8.95 -16.75 11.87
C LEU A 335 8.17 -17.90 12.53
N PRO A 336 8.63 -18.52 13.64
CA PRO A 336 7.90 -19.60 14.29
C PRO A 336 6.51 -19.15 14.78
N THR A 337 6.37 -17.90 15.20
CA THR A 337 5.08 -17.35 15.67
C THR A 337 4.03 -17.25 14.55
N CYS A 338 4.48 -17.29 13.28
CA CYS A 338 3.64 -17.24 12.09
C CYS A 338 3.43 -18.64 11.46
N GLY A 339 3.79 -19.71 12.17
CA GLY A 339 3.68 -21.09 11.69
C GLY A 339 4.72 -21.46 10.62
N VAL A 340 5.81 -20.70 10.51
CA VAL A 340 6.95 -21.01 9.64
C VAL A 340 7.89 -21.92 10.39
N THR A 341 8.10 -23.12 9.87
CA THR A 341 8.98 -24.14 10.47
C THR A 341 10.38 -24.21 9.85
N MET A 342 10.60 -23.42 8.81
CA MET A 342 11.88 -23.33 8.10
C MET A 342 12.88 -22.44 8.85
N SER A 343 14.17 -22.65 8.61
CA SER A 343 15.19 -21.66 9.00
C SER A 343 14.95 -20.32 8.28
N PRO A 344 15.42 -19.19 8.82
CA PRO A 344 15.31 -17.90 8.13
C PRO A 344 15.87 -17.90 6.70
N ALA A 345 16.99 -18.60 6.48
CA ALA A 345 17.63 -18.71 5.17
C ALA A 345 16.76 -19.55 4.20
N ASP A 346 16.26 -20.69 4.67
CA ASP A 346 15.35 -21.52 3.85
C ASP A 346 14.06 -20.80 3.53
N PHE A 347 13.55 -20.00 4.46
CA PHE A 347 12.33 -19.21 4.23
C PHE A 347 12.55 -18.10 3.23
N ASP A 348 13.71 -17.43 3.26
CA ASP A 348 14.10 -16.46 2.25
C ASP A 348 14.20 -17.11 0.85
N ASP A 349 14.81 -18.30 0.75
CA ASP A 349 14.86 -19.05 -0.51
C ASP A 349 13.47 -19.54 -0.97
N PHE A 350 12.60 -19.92 -0.04
CA PHE A 350 11.25 -20.39 -0.31
C PHE A 350 10.35 -19.28 -0.90
N THR A 351 10.52 -18.05 -0.42
CA THR A 351 9.71 -16.90 -0.81
C THR A 351 10.39 -16.00 -1.83
N ALA A 352 11.60 -16.35 -2.28
CA ALA A 352 12.37 -15.54 -3.21
C ALA A 352 11.63 -15.35 -4.54
N TRP A 353 11.62 -14.12 -5.00
CA TRP A 353 11.05 -13.71 -6.28
C TRP A 353 11.93 -12.65 -6.92
N ALA A 354 12.51 -12.96 -8.07
CA ALA A 354 13.28 -11.96 -8.80
C ALA A 354 12.35 -11.16 -9.69
N VAL A 355 12.22 -9.90 -9.39
CA VAL A 355 11.53 -8.91 -10.24
C VAL A 355 12.18 -8.84 -11.65
N VAL A 356 13.41 -9.34 -11.79
CA VAL A 356 14.28 -9.25 -12.96
C VAL A 356 14.25 -10.53 -13.80
N ILE A 357 13.13 -11.25 -13.87
CA ILE A 357 13.00 -12.34 -14.86
C ILE A 357 12.98 -11.80 -16.29
N CYS A 358 12.67 -10.49 -16.46
CA CYS A 358 12.74 -9.79 -17.75
C CYS A 358 13.61 -8.55 -17.64
N LYS A 359 14.32 -8.21 -18.71
CA LYS A 359 15.00 -6.91 -18.80
C LYS A 359 13.98 -5.78 -18.68
N TYR A 360 14.21 -4.91 -17.72
CA TYR A 360 13.36 -3.76 -17.43
C TYR A 360 13.59 -2.61 -18.41
N ASP A 361 12.55 -2.15 -19.07
CA ASP A 361 12.53 -0.90 -19.84
C ASP A 361 11.63 0.18 -19.20
N GLY A 362 11.41 0.10 -17.89
CA GLY A 362 10.51 1.00 -17.16
C GLY A 362 9.02 0.62 -17.23
N ARG A 363 8.59 -0.28 -18.15
CA ARG A 363 7.17 -0.65 -18.34
C ARG A 363 6.93 -2.14 -18.63
N GLY A 364 7.98 -2.93 -18.85
CA GLY A 364 7.91 -4.19 -19.59
C GLY A 364 7.79 -5.50 -18.82
N TRP A 365 7.83 -5.49 -17.52
CA TRP A 365 7.85 -6.73 -16.73
C TRP A 365 6.48 -7.17 -16.18
N ARG A 366 5.39 -6.61 -16.72
CA ARG A 366 4.02 -6.88 -16.23
C ARG A 366 3.56 -8.31 -16.42
N TRP A 367 3.94 -8.97 -17.45
CA TRP A 367 3.40 -10.27 -17.82
C TRP A 367 3.87 -11.45 -16.96
N PHE A 368 5.09 -11.41 -16.39
CA PHE A 368 5.49 -12.39 -15.41
C PHE A 368 4.82 -12.22 -14.05
N LYS A 369 4.35 -11.02 -13.79
CA LYS A 369 3.60 -10.73 -12.58
C LYS A 369 2.24 -11.41 -12.52
N ASP A 370 1.65 -11.65 -13.67
CA ASP A 370 0.27 -12.12 -13.76
C ASP A 370 0.18 -13.65 -13.88
N ALA A 371 1.26 -14.38 -13.54
CA ALA A 371 1.32 -15.84 -13.40
C ALA A 371 0.82 -16.65 -14.61
N VAL A 372 0.58 -16.02 -15.75
CA VAL A 372 0.04 -16.66 -16.95
C VAL A 372 0.89 -16.30 -18.14
N PRO A 373 1.22 -17.31 -18.96
CA PRO A 373 1.64 -17.00 -20.29
C PRO A 373 0.47 -16.29 -20.98
N PRO A 374 0.69 -15.07 -21.50
CA PRO A 374 -0.33 -14.37 -22.28
C PRO A 374 -0.74 -15.21 -23.49
N PRO A 375 -1.86 -14.90 -24.17
CA PRO A 375 -2.20 -15.50 -25.45
C PRO A 375 -0.99 -15.55 -26.38
N ALA A 376 -0.92 -16.55 -27.23
CA ALA A 376 0.27 -16.87 -28.02
C ALA A 376 0.87 -15.68 -28.74
N ASP A 377 0.03 -14.87 -29.39
CA ASP A 377 0.40 -13.67 -30.13
C ASP A 377 0.88 -12.52 -29.22
N GLU A 378 0.40 -12.44 -28.01
CA GLU A 378 0.85 -11.47 -27.02
C GLU A 378 2.18 -11.89 -26.39
N LEU A 379 2.35 -13.18 -26.08
CA LEU A 379 3.62 -13.72 -25.60
C LEU A 379 4.74 -13.45 -26.62
N ASP A 380 4.48 -13.71 -27.90
CA ASP A 380 5.46 -13.48 -28.96
C ASP A 380 5.86 -12.00 -29.07
N ARG A 381 4.89 -11.07 -28.94
CA ARG A 381 5.18 -9.62 -28.91
C ARG A 381 5.99 -9.21 -27.68
N ILE A 382 5.68 -9.79 -26.52
CA ILE A 382 6.39 -9.51 -25.27
C ILE A 382 7.81 -10.04 -25.35
N LEU A 383 8.00 -11.26 -25.81
CA LEU A 383 9.33 -11.86 -25.97
C LEU A 383 10.18 -11.10 -27.00
N ALA A 384 9.58 -10.66 -28.11
CA ALA A 384 10.27 -9.83 -29.10
C ALA A 384 10.72 -8.49 -28.51
N LYS A 385 9.92 -7.88 -27.64
CA LYS A 385 10.20 -6.57 -27.03
C LYS A 385 11.18 -6.64 -25.85
N HIS A 386 11.05 -7.66 -25.01
CA HIS A 386 11.70 -7.69 -23.69
C HIS A 386 12.70 -8.84 -23.52
N GLY A 387 12.76 -9.77 -24.47
CA GLY A 387 13.58 -10.97 -24.40
C GLY A 387 12.96 -12.06 -23.51
N LYS A 388 13.65 -13.21 -23.46
CA LYS A 388 13.27 -14.34 -22.60
C LYS A 388 13.66 -14.09 -21.15
N PRO A 389 12.99 -14.77 -20.17
CA PRO A 389 13.46 -14.82 -18.80
C PRO A 389 14.93 -15.27 -18.71
N ASP A 390 15.65 -14.74 -17.72
CA ASP A 390 16.99 -15.22 -17.42
C ASP A 390 16.92 -16.65 -16.88
N ALA A 391 17.41 -17.61 -17.69
CA ALA A 391 17.33 -19.03 -17.36
C ALA A 391 18.10 -19.40 -16.07
N ALA A 392 19.22 -18.72 -15.79
CA ALA A 392 20.02 -18.99 -14.60
C ALA A 392 19.29 -18.49 -13.34
N VAL A 393 18.71 -17.30 -13.38
CA VAL A 393 17.90 -16.75 -12.29
C VAL A 393 16.72 -17.66 -12.02
N VAL A 394 15.94 -18.02 -13.03
CA VAL A 394 14.77 -18.91 -12.86
C VAL A 394 15.17 -20.28 -12.32
N SER A 395 16.27 -20.85 -12.80
CA SER A 395 16.78 -22.15 -12.32
C SER A 395 17.15 -22.10 -10.83
N ASN A 396 17.81 -21.03 -10.39
CA ASN A 396 18.17 -20.85 -8.99
C ASN A 396 16.92 -20.72 -8.08
N LEU A 397 15.92 -19.93 -8.49
CA LEU A 397 14.66 -19.79 -7.78
C LEU A 397 13.92 -21.14 -7.68
N LEU A 398 13.84 -21.88 -8.79
CA LEU A 398 13.23 -23.22 -8.81
C LEU A 398 13.95 -24.18 -7.86
N ALA A 399 15.28 -24.19 -7.85
CA ALA A 399 16.05 -25.03 -6.96
C ALA A 399 15.77 -24.70 -5.48
N GLY A 400 15.72 -23.42 -5.13
CA GLY A 400 15.38 -22.93 -3.80
C GLY A 400 14.01 -23.39 -3.35
N VAL A 401 12.96 -23.13 -4.16
CA VAL A 401 11.58 -23.52 -3.83
C VAL A 401 11.42 -25.05 -3.76
N ARG A 402 11.99 -25.81 -4.69
CA ARG A 402 11.91 -27.29 -4.67
C ARG A 402 12.55 -27.89 -3.42
N ARG A 403 13.67 -27.34 -2.98
CA ARG A 403 14.39 -27.79 -1.78
C ARG A 403 13.59 -27.51 -0.50
N THR A 404 12.90 -26.38 -0.44
CA THR A 404 12.26 -25.88 0.79
C THR A 404 10.79 -26.21 0.90
N LEU A 405 10.07 -26.39 -0.23
CA LEU A 405 8.65 -26.70 -0.26
C LEU A 405 8.24 -27.92 0.61
N PRO A 406 9.01 -29.03 0.71
CA PRO A 406 8.64 -30.14 1.59
C PRO A 406 8.52 -29.75 3.07
N GLN A 407 9.18 -28.69 3.51
CA GLN A 407 9.14 -28.19 4.88
C GLN A 407 7.90 -27.30 5.14
N ALA A 408 7.24 -26.80 4.09
CA ALA A 408 6.08 -25.92 4.19
C ALA A 408 4.84 -26.70 4.61
N LYS A 409 3.96 -26.06 5.41
CA LYS A 409 2.70 -26.60 5.88
C LYS A 409 1.55 -25.59 5.67
N GLY A 410 0.33 -26.10 5.62
CA GLY A 410 -0.89 -25.29 5.53
C GLY A 410 -0.85 -24.31 4.36
N VAL A 411 -1.23 -23.06 4.60
CA VAL A 411 -1.27 -22.01 3.59
C VAL A 411 0.09 -21.75 2.92
N TRP A 412 1.20 -21.91 3.66
CA TRP A 412 2.55 -21.78 3.12
C TRP A 412 2.83 -22.81 2.05
N ARG A 413 2.46 -24.09 2.28
CA ARG A 413 2.65 -25.15 1.29
C ARG A 413 1.82 -24.89 0.04
N GLU A 414 0.56 -24.52 0.21
CA GLU A 414 -0.35 -24.24 -0.91
C GLU A 414 0.14 -23.08 -1.79
N ALA A 415 0.54 -21.97 -1.17
CA ALA A 415 1.13 -20.84 -1.89
C ALA A 415 2.46 -21.22 -2.57
N GLY A 416 3.29 -22.04 -1.89
CA GLY A 416 4.54 -22.54 -2.44
C GLY A 416 4.36 -23.45 -3.66
N GLU A 417 3.31 -24.26 -3.70
CA GLU A 417 2.97 -25.08 -4.87
C GLU A 417 2.56 -24.22 -6.06
N LEU A 418 1.81 -23.13 -5.83
CA LEU A 418 1.45 -22.17 -6.87
C LEU A 418 2.67 -21.39 -7.37
N GLN A 419 3.55 -20.99 -6.45
CA GLN A 419 4.81 -20.33 -6.79
C GLN A 419 5.72 -21.23 -7.62
N LEU A 420 5.85 -22.50 -7.23
CA LEU A 420 6.61 -23.50 -7.98
C LEU A 420 6.09 -23.60 -9.42
N GLN A 421 4.79 -23.72 -9.60
CA GLN A 421 4.15 -23.84 -10.90
C GLN A 421 4.37 -22.58 -11.76
N LEU A 422 4.34 -21.39 -11.16
CA LEU A 422 4.68 -20.13 -11.83
C LEU A 422 6.14 -20.13 -12.31
N LEU A 423 7.08 -20.53 -11.46
CA LEU A 423 8.49 -20.60 -11.82
C LEU A 423 8.78 -21.66 -12.90
N GLU A 424 8.07 -22.79 -12.88
CA GLU A 424 8.14 -23.82 -13.94
C GLU A 424 7.65 -23.27 -15.27
N SER A 425 6.59 -22.46 -15.25
CA SER A 425 6.11 -21.74 -16.44
C SER A 425 7.17 -20.77 -16.98
N CYS A 426 7.82 -20.00 -16.11
CA CYS A 426 8.92 -19.12 -16.50
C CYS A 426 10.11 -19.89 -17.11
N ALA A 427 10.44 -21.05 -16.54
CA ALA A 427 11.51 -21.90 -17.06
C ALA A 427 11.18 -22.48 -18.45
N ALA A 428 9.95 -22.89 -18.68
CA ALA A 428 9.49 -23.35 -19.99
C ALA A 428 9.61 -22.23 -21.04
N ILE A 429 9.17 -21.01 -20.69
CA ILE A 429 9.31 -19.84 -21.59
C ILE A 429 10.78 -19.53 -21.89
N ALA A 430 11.66 -19.64 -20.89
CA ALA A 430 13.11 -19.45 -21.09
C ALA A 430 13.69 -20.44 -22.12
N ARG A 431 13.17 -21.68 -22.15
CA ARG A 431 13.54 -22.71 -23.14
C ARG A 431 12.85 -22.51 -24.51
N GLY A 432 11.88 -21.62 -24.62
CA GLY A 432 11.07 -21.42 -25.84
C GLY A 432 9.86 -22.34 -25.93
N GLU A 433 9.48 -22.97 -24.83
CA GLU A 433 8.29 -23.81 -24.73
C GLU A 433 7.06 -22.95 -24.32
N ARG A 434 5.86 -23.46 -24.59
CA ARG A 434 4.61 -22.85 -24.10
C ARG A 434 4.10 -23.59 -22.88
N PRO A 435 4.18 -22.99 -21.67
CA PRO A 435 3.68 -23.64 -20.47
C PRO A 435 2.16 -23.62 -20.41
N LEU A 436 1.59 -24.57 -19.70
CA LEU A 436 0.18 -24.56 -19.32
C LEU A 436 0.00 -23.66 -18.07
N PRO A 437 -1.05 -22.83 -18.03
CA PRO A 437 -1.38 -22.06 -16.85
C PRO A 437 -1.82 -23.00 -15.71
N PRO A 438 -1.70 -22.57 -14.43
CA PRO A 438 -2.26 -23.32 -13.31
C PRO A 438 -3.79 -23.44 -13.47
N PRO A 439 -4.41 -24.52 -12.94
CA PRO A 439 -5.85 -24.67 -12.98
C PRO A 439 -6.56 -23.47 -12.33
N HIS A 440 -7.48 -22.84 -13.06
CA HIS A 440 -8.20 -21.65 -12.60
C HIS A 440 -8.84 -21.87 -11.21
N GLU A 441 -9.48 -23.00 -10.99
CA GLU A 441 -10.13 -23.32 -9.72
C GLU A 441 -9.16 -23.38 -8.54
N LYS A 442 -7.94 -23.88 -8.74
CA LYS A 442 -6.90 -23.89 -7.69
C LYS A 442 -6.54 -22.47 -7.25
N VAL A 443 -6.46 -21.54 -8.20
CA VAL A 443 -6.15 -20.13 -7.93
C VAL A 443 -7.34 -19.42 -7.28
N VAL A 444 -8.58 -19.70 -7.73
CA VAL A 444 -9.82 -19.18 -7.07
C VAL A 444 -9.88 -19.63 -5.62
N ASN A 445 -9.63 -20.92 -5.35
CA ASN A 445 -9.67 -21.47 -4.00
C ASN A 445 -8.59 -20.84 -3.10
N HIS A 446 -7.40 -20.57 -3.65
CA HIS A 446 -6.35 -19.88 -2.91
C HIS A 446 -6.82 -18.51 -2.42
N TYR A 447 -7.32 -17.65 -3.31
CA TYR A 447 -7.82 -16.32 -2.92
C TYR A 447 -9.12 -16.38 -2.12
N GLY A 448 -9.96 -17.36 -2.37
CA GLY A 448 -11.19 -17.62 -1.63
C GLY A 448 -11.00 -17.92 -0.13
N ARG A 449 -9.77 -18.12 0.33
CA ARG A 449 -9.45 -18.18 1.77
C ARG A 449 -9.76 -16.87 2.46
N GLU A 450 -9.45 -15.76 1.83
CA GLU A 450 -9.53 -14.41 2.45
C GLU A 450 -10.59 -13.50 1.80
N GLN A 451 -10.93 -13.76 0.54
CA GLN A 451 -11.81 -12.90 -0.23
C GLN A 451 -13.21 -13.50 -0.39
N THR A 452 -14.18 -12.62 -0.62
CA THR A 452 -15.53 -13.04 -1.00
C THR A 452 -15.52 -13.77 -2.35
N PRO A 453 -16.56 -14.59 -2.66
CA PRO A 453 -16.53 -15.43 -3.87
C PRO A 453 -16.34 -14.65 -5.18
N ALA A 454 -16.98 -13.49 -5.36
CA ALA A 454 -16.82 -12.69 -6.57
C ALA A 454 -15.43 -12.05 -6.61
N SER A 455 -14.93 -11.55 -5.48
CA SER A 455 -13.59 -10.99 -5.36
C SER A 455 -12.51 -12.04 -5.66
N ALA A 456 -12.63 -13.26 -5.13
CA ALA A 456 -11.68 -14.34 -5.36
C ALA A 456 -11.62 -14.76 -6.85
N ARG A 457 -12.77 -14.85 -7.52
CA ARG A 457 -12.83 -15.09 -8.97
C ARG A 457 -12.17 -13.98 -9.78
N ASN A 458 -12.41 -12.72 -9.40
CA ASN A 458 -11.80 -11.57 -10.05
C ASN A 458 -10.28 -11.55 -9.85
N SER A 459 -9.80 -11.79 -8.63
CA SER A 459 -8.37 -11.89 -8.32
C SER A 459 -7.68 -13.01 -9.10
N ALA A 460 -8.32 -14.19 -9.16
CA ALA A 460 -7.82 -15.30 -9.97
C ALA A 460 -7.79 -14.94 -11.46
N ALA A 461 -8.83 -14.30 -11.98
CA ALA A 461 -8.89 -13.87 -13.38
C ALA A 461 -7.79 -12.85 -13.72
N ILE A 462 -7.53 -11.88 -12.83
CA ILE A 462 -6.43 -10.92 -12.99
C ILE A 462 -5.08 -11.63 -13.00
N VAL A 463 -4.82 -12.48 -12.01
CA VAL A 463 -3.56 -13.21 -11.87
C VAL A 463 -3.35 -14.18 -13.03
N LEU A 464 -4.41 -14.75 -13.56
CA LEU A 464 -4.39 -15.64 -14.71
C LEU A 464 -4.48 -14.91 -16.07
N GLY A 465 -4.45 -13.57 -16.10
CA GLY A 465 -4.52 -12.79 -17.33
C GLY A 465 -5.85 -12.90 -18.10
N LEU A 466 -6.90 -13.43 -17.44
CA LEU A 466 -8.24 -13.60 -18.02
C LEU A 466 -9.09 -12.34 -17.89
N ALA A 467 -8.68 -11.40 -17.05
CA ALA A 467 -9.29 -10.09 -16.91
C ALA A 467 -8.19 -9.01 -16.89
N PRO A 468 -8.46 -7.83 -17.45
CA PRO A 468 -7.53 -6.71 -17.34
C PRO A 468 -7.37 -6.36 -15.86
N GLY A 469 -6.11 -6.15 -15.41
CA GLY A 469 -5.83 -5.46 -14.18
C GLY A 469 -6.40 -4.03 -14.21
N LYS A 470 -6.05 -3.19 -13.23
CA LYS A 470 -6.45 -1.76 -13.25
C LYS A 470 -6.10 -1.16 -14.62
N ASN A 471 -7.11 -0.94 -15.44
CA ASN A 471 -6.95 -0.29 -16.74
C ASN A 471 -7.46 1.14 -16.58
N THR A 472 -6.57 2.11 -16.74
CA THR A 472 -6.87 3.52 -16.56
C THR A 472 -7.33 4.20 -17.85
N LYS A 473 -7.26 3.50 -19.00
CA LYS A 473 -7.72 4.01 -20.29
C LYS A 473 -9.00 3.31 -20.72
N LEU A 474 -9.91 4.09 -21.25
CA LEU A 474 -11.02 3.58 -22.04
C LEU A 474 -10.42 2.91 -23.32
N LYS A 475 -10.87 1.71 -23.63
CA LYS A 475 -10.55 1.05 -24.89
C LYS A 475 -11.30 1.71 -26.03
#